data_0cb4f74a05f106138a1c092e96fd9833
#
_entry.id   0cb4f74a05f106138a1c092e96fd9833
#
_cell.length_a   1.000
_cell.length_b   1.000
_cell.length_c   1.000
_cell.angle_alpha   90.00
_cell.angle_beta   90.00
_cell.angle_gamma   90.00
#
_symmetry.space_group_name_H-M   'P 1'
#
loop_
_entity.id
_entity.type
_entity.pdbx_description
1 polymer ?
#
loop_
_entity_poly.entity_id
_entity_poly.type
_entity_poly.pdbx_seq_one_letter_code
_entity_poly.pdbx_strand_id
1 'polypeptide(L)'
;WEIDRHYNWQKEKSLKFDSKKFQCQNLQLAYDSIGGRIFMVLKEKVLVYHVDNKQVDTLSVEKGEPYFGVSRQVIYSAATDELISYSTEHPLLSKYNFATHEWSIPSTWEVDSRQHHNRMIDPETNHLILFGGYGRHTYNADFVEKGLNDGDQWQIISLDSCITPRYLSAMGIEDKDHILIMGGYGSRSGKQEESPQNYYDLYRLNIRDKSCSKVWSFFNEGEHFTFSNSMIIDTVADKLYALVYNNDRFHTNLNLCSFDICTS
;
A
#
# COMPACT_ATOMS: atom_id res chain seq x y z
N TRP A 1 -3.82 -21.29 10.66
CA TRP A 1 -3.64 -20.70 9.33
C TRP A 1 -3.05 -21.78 8.42
N GLU A 2 -3.63 -21.97 7.26
CA GLU A 2 -3.07 -22.84 6.22
C GLU A 2 -2.41 -21.97 5.17
N ILE A 3 -1.15 -22.26 4.88
CA ILE A 3 -0.55 -21.81 3.63
C ILE A 3 -1.20 -22.69 2.56
N ASP A 4 -2.21 -22.12 1.88
CA ASP A 4 -2.79 -22.84 0.75
C ASP A 4 -1.75 -22.87 -0.38
N ARG A 5 -1.06 -23.99 -0.49
CA ARG A 5 -0.07 -24.25 -1.55
C ARG A 5 -0.72 -24.60 -2.89
N HIS A 6 -2.03 -24.58 -2.99
CA HIS A 6 -2.78 -25.01 -4.17
C HIS A 6 -3.31 -23.86 -5.03
N TYR A 7 -2.94 -22.58 -4.75
CA TYR A 7 -3.20 -21.52 -5.70
C TYR A 7 -2.42 -21.77 -6.99
N ASN A 8 -3.13 -22.28 -8.01
CA ASN A 8 -2.59 -22.37 -9.35
C ASN A 8 -2.51 -20.97 -9.95
N TRP A 9 -1.33 -20.38 -9.92
CA TRP A 9 -1.07 -19.13 -10.60
C TRP A 9 -1.34 -19.31 -12.09
N GLN A 10 -2.41 -18.68 -12.58
CA GLN A 10 -2.69 -18.61 -14.00
C GLN A 10 -2.04 -17.37 -14.59
N LYS A 11 -1.32 -17.58 -15.71
CA LYS A 11 -0.75 -16.46 -16.43
C LYS A 11 -1.82 -15.79 -17.27
N GLU A 12 -2.34 -14.67 -16.80
CA GLU A 12 -3.36 -13.89 -17.49
C GLU A 12 -2.79 -13.19 -18.72
N LYS A 13 -1.72 -12.46 -18.57
CA LYS A 13 -1.06 -11.72 -19.65
C LYS A 13 0.42 -11.51 -19.38
N SER A 14 1.21 -11.53 -20.45
CA SER A 14 2.61 -11.09 -20.39
C SER A 14 2.78 -9.78 -21.10
N LEU A 15 3.31 -8.79 -20.38
CA LEU A 15 3.82 -7.57 -20.96
C LEU A 15 5.33 -7.67 -21.05
N LYS A 16 5.88 -7.43 -22.24
CA LYS A 16 7.34 -7.43 -22.45
C LYS A 16 7.85 -5.99 -22.37
N PHE A 17 8.80 -5.78 -21.49
CA PHE A 17 9.52 -4.51 -21.38
C PHE A 17 10.96 -4.68 -21.84
N ASP A 18 11.50 -3.64 -22.47
CA ASP A 18 12.93 -3.60 -22.79
C ASP A 18 13.73 -3.48 -21.49
N SER A 19 14.42 -4.54 -21.10
CA SER A 19 15.18 -4.61 -19.85
C SER A 19 16.32 -3.56 -19.76
N LYS A 20 16.78 -3.03 -20.90
CA LYS A 20 17.81 -1.97 -20.94
C LYS A 20 17.24 -0.59 -20.62
N LYS A 21 15.93 -0.40 -20.90
CA LYS A 21 15.22 0.86 -20.64
C LYS A 21 14.37 0.79 -19.37
N PHE A 22 14.17 -0.40 -18.84
CA PHE A 22 13.27 -0.65 -17.73
C PHE A 22 14.05 -1.01 -16.47
N GLN A 23 14.12 -0.09 -15.53
CA GLN A 23 14.55 -0.38 -14.17
C GLN A 23 13.31 -0.63 -13.33
N CYS A 24 13.27 -1.72 -12.54
CA CYS A 24 12.14 -2.07 -11.66
C CYS A 24 11.72 -0.91 -10.75
N GLN A 25 12.66 -0.06 -10.38
CA GLN A 25 12.42 1.15 -9.59
C GLN A 25 11.51 2.17 -10.30
N ASN A 26 11.35 2.06 -11.61
CA ASN A 26 10.56 2.99 -12.42
C ASN A 26 9.14 2.50 -12.72
N LEU A 27 8.80 1.28 -12.35
CA LEU A 27 7.43 0.77 -12.44
C LEU A 27 6.72 0.91 -11.09
N GLN A 28 5.57 1.56 -11.13
CA GLN A 28 4.64 1.58 -10.01
C GLN A 28 3.27 1.11 -10.48
N LEU A 29 2.57 0.44 -9.58
CA LEU A 29 1.24 -0.10 -9.84
C LEU A 29 0.22 0.61 -8.96
N ALA A 30 -0.94 0.90 -9.54
CA ALA A 30 -2.13 1.31 -8.82
C ALA A 30 -3.32 0.47 -9.30
N TYR A 31 -4.32 0.31 -8.46
CA TYR A 31 -5.50 -0.48 -8.76
C TYR A 31 -6.77 0.32 -8.50
N ASP A 32 -7.65 0.29 -9.48
CA ASP A 32 -9.02 0.75 -9.39
C ASP A 32 -9.94 -0.46 -9.19
N SER A 33 -10.36 -0.68 -7.97
CA SER A 33 -11.21 -1.83 -7.62
C SER A 33 -12.66 -1.68 -8.13
N ILE A 34 -13.11 -0.46 -8.39
CA ILE A 34 -14.47 -0.18 -8.88
C ILE A 34 -14.53 -0.37 -10.39
N GLY A 35 -13.59 0.21 -11.12
CA GLY A 35 -13.51 0.12 -12.58
C GLY A 35 -12.78 -1.12 -13.11
N GLY A 36 -12.23 -1.98 -12.24
CA GLY A 36 -11.48 -3.17 -12.63
C GLY A 36 -10.25 -2.85 -13.47
N ARG A 37 -9.51 -1.79 -13.13
CA ARG A 37 -8.34 -1.33 -13.90
C ARG A 37 -7.05 -1.45 -13.09
N ILE A 38 -6.01 -2.00 -13.70
CA ILE A 38 -4.65 -1.97 -13.13
C ILE A 38 -3.82 -1.00 -13.95
N PHE A 39 -3.32 0.02 -13.28
CA PHE A 39 -2.45 1.03 -13.88
C PHE A 39 -0.99 0.66 -13.67
N MET A 40 -0.21 0.65 -14.75
CA MET A 40 1.23 0.51 -14.73
C MET A 40 1.85 1.84 -15.14
N VAL A 41 2.35 2.58 -14.17
CA VAL A 41 2.85 3.94 -14.35
C VAL A 41 4.33 3.91 -14.68
N LEU A 42 4.64 4.37 -15.89
CA LEU A 42 5.99 4.54 -16.42
C LEU A 42 6.28 6.03 -16.60
N LYS A 43 7.51 6.38 -16.95
CA LYS A 43 7.89 7.78 -17.15
C LYS A 43 7.10 8.46 -18.28
N GLU A 44 7.02 7.81 -19.42
CA GLU A 44 6.49 8.40 -20.67
C GLU A 44 5.08 7.94 -21.01
N LYS A 45 4.52 7.01 -20.24
CA LYS A 45 3.21 6.42 -20.51
C LYS A 45 2.60 5.75 -19.28
N VAL A 46 1.30 5.64 -19.31
CA VAL A 46 0.53 4.79 -18.38
C VAL A 46 -0.10 3.66 -19.18
N LEU A 47 0.15 2.42 -18.78
CA LEU A 47 -0.56 1.27 -19.32
C LEU A 47 -1.75 0.97 -18.43
N VAL A 48 -2.90 0.77 -19.02
CA VAL A 48 -4.15 0.45 -18.32
C VAL A 48 -4.57 -0.95 -18.70
N TYR A 49 -4.46 -1.89 -17.78
CA TYR A 49 -4.97 -3.24 -17.96
C TYR A 49 -6.39 -3.32 -17.43
N HIS A 50 -7.34 -3.70 -18.29
CA HIS A 50 -8.74 -3.92 -17.95
C HIS A 50 -8.95 -5.38 -17.55
N VAL A 51 -9.37 -5.62 -16.31
CA VAL A 51 -9.50 -6.97 -15.76
C VAL A 51 -10.59 -7.77 -16.48
N ASP A 52 -11.70 -7.13 -16.83
CA ASP A 52 -12.88 -7.80 -17.42
C ASP A 52 -12.62 -8.35 -18.82
N ASN A 53 -12.03 -7.54 -19.69
CA ASN A 53 -11.81 -7.89 -21.09
C ASN A 53 -10.35 -8.26 -21.41
N LYS A 54 -9.46 -8.17 -20.42
CA LYS A 54 -8.03 -8.51 -20.54
C LYS A 54 -7.27 -7.67 -21.59
N GLN A 55 -7.77 -6.50 -21.90
CA GLN A 55 -7.12 -5.59 -22.84
C GLN A 55 -6.17 -4.63 -22.13
N VAL A 56 -5.24 -4.08 -22.88
CA VAL A 56 -4.28 -3.08 -22.40
C VAL A 56 -4.34 -1.87 -23.29
N ASP A 57 -4.71 -0.75 -22.69
CA ASP A 57 -4.58 0.55 -23.33
C ASP A 57 -3.24 1.18 -22.98
N THR A 58 -2.75 2.02 -23.88
CA THR A 58 -1.54 2.80 -23.67
C THR A 58 -1.90 4.28 -23.76
N LEU A 59 -1.73 4.99 -22.66
CA LEU A 59 -1.89 6.42 -22.58
C LEU A 59 -0.52 7.08 -22.60
N SER A 60 -0.30 8.01 -23.53
CA SER A 60 0.91 8.83 -23.55
C SER A 60 0.92 9.80 -22.37
N VAL A 61 2.09 10.24 -21.98
CA VAL A 61 2.25 11.40 -21.09
C VAL A 61 2.59 12.59 -21.98
N GLU A 62 1.65 13.53 -22.12
CA GLU A 62 1.80 14.69 -23.00
C GLU A 62 2.61 15.80 -22.35
N LYS A 63 2.53 15.90 -21.01
CA LYS A 63 3.26 16.92 -20.25
C LYS A 63 3.52 16.48 -18.82
N GLY A 64 4.61 17.01 -18.25
CA GLY A 64 5.01 16.69 -16.91
C GLY A 64 5.58 15.28 -16.80
N GLU A 65 5.92 14.89 -15.59
CA GLU A 65 6.36 13.53 -15.28
C GLU A 65 5.99 13.20 -13.83
N PRO A 66 5.72 11.93 -13.51
CA PRO A 66 5.60 11.53 -12.13
C PRO A 66 6.97 11.67 -11.45
N TYR A 67 6.98 11.85 -10.13
CA TYR A 67 8.24 11.79 -9.42
C TYR A 67 8.89 10.41 -9.62
N PHE A 68 10.16 10.40 -10.01
CA PHE A 68 10.98 9.21 -10.12
C PHE A 68 12.06 9.21 -9.04
N GLY A 69 11.91 8.39 -8.04
CA GLY A 69 12.87 8.23 -6.96
C GLY A 69 12.68 6.90 -6.24
N VAL A 70 13.61 6.56 -5.38
CA VAL A 70 13.69 5.25 -4.73
C VAL A 70 12.43 4.91 -3.92
N SER A 71 11.75 5.89 -3.33
CA SER A 71 10.58 5.70 -2.46
C SER A 71 9.26 6.14 -3.11
N ARG A 72 9.24 6.25 -4.45
CA ARG A 72 8.02 6.62 -5.15
C ARG A 72 6.91 5.62 -4.93
N GLN A 73 5.73 6.13 -4.66
CA GLN A 73 4.49 5.38 -4.56
C GLN A 73 3.46 5.96 -5.53
N VAL A 74 2.58 5.12 -6.05
CA VAL A 74 1.43 5.56 -6.85
C VAL A 74 0.18 4.94 -6.27
N ILE A 75 -0.89 5.72 -6.21
CA ILE A 75 -2.23 5.29 -5.82
C ILE A 75 -3.26 5.93 -6.74
N TYR A 76 -4.40 5.28 -6.91
CA TYR A 76 -5.51 5.79 -7.71
C TYR A 76 -6.61 6.33 -6.80
N SER A 77 -7.13 7.50 -7.13
CA SER A 77 -8.33 8.08 -6.53
C SER A 77 -9.52 7.91 -7.45
N ALA A 78 -10.50 7.10 -7.03
CA ALA A 78 -11.73 6.91 -7.79
C ALA A 78 -12.64 8.16 -7.74
N ALA A 79 -12.54 8.97 -6.69
CA ALA A 79 -13.36 10.17 -6.53
C ALA A 79 -13.01 11.27 -7.53
N THR A 80 -11.74 11.39 -7.90
CA THR A 80 -11.25 12.42 -8.85
C THR A 80 -10.83 11.83 -10.18
N ASP A 81 -10.85 10.49 -10.34
CA ASP A 81 -10.28 9.77 -11.49
C ASP A 81 -8.87 10.26 -11.81
N GLU A 82 -7.98 10.17 -10.83
CA GLU A 82 -6.58 10.61 -10.94
C GLU A 82 -5.61 9.56 -10.39
N LEU A 83 -4.43 9.46 -10.99
CA LEU A 83 -3.29 8.79 -10.36
C LEU A 83 -2.50 9.81 -9.55
N ILE A 84 -2.15 9.44 -8.33
CA ILE A 84 -1.38 10.27 -7.42
C ILE A 84 -0.02 9.60 -7.23
N SER A 85 1.03 10.27 -7.71
CA SER A 85 2.42 9.86 -7.53
C SER A 85 3.04 10.70 -6.41
N TYR A 86 3.62 10.04 -5.41
CA TYR A 86 4.21 10.74 -4.28
C TYR A 86 5.43 10.01 -3.70
N SER A 87 6.17 10.72 -2.85
CA SER A 87 7.26 10.16 -2.05
C SER A 87 7.28 10.80 -0.66
N THR A 88 7.59 10.02 0.37
CA THR A 88 7.80 10.51 1.74
C THR A 88 9.26 10.81 2.04
N GLU A 89 10.22 10.31 1.25
CA GLU A 89 11.64 10.62 1.41
C GLU A 89 12.04 11.94 0.74
N HIS A 90 11.50 12.15 -0.44
CA HIS A 90 11.55 13.42 -1.14
C HIS A 90 10.11 13.91 -1.23
N PRO A 91 9.66 14.77 -0.31
CA PRO A 91 8.24 15.05 -0.13
C PRO A 91 7.69 15.84 -1.32
N LEU A 92 7.42 15.11 -2.39
CA LEU A 92 6.81 15.58 -3.63
C LEU A 92 5.55 14.78 -3.93
N LEU A 93 4.55 15.46 -4.48
CA LEU A 93 3.30 14.88 -4.95
C LEU A 93 2.96 15.47 -6.31
N SER A 94 2.59 14.61 -7.26
CA SER A 94 2.04 14.99 -8.57
C SER A 94 0.82 14.14 -8.89
N LYS A 95 -0.09 14.68 -9.70
CA LYS A 95 -1.33 14.03 -10.11
C LYS A 95 -1.37 13.87 -11.62
N TYR A 96 -1.81 12.72 -12.10
CA TYR A 96 -2.05 12.47 -13.52
C TYR A 96 -3.53 12.61 -13.82
N ASN A 97 -3.83 13.47 -14.77
CA ASN A 97 -5.18 13.69 -15.27
C ASN A 97 -5.40 12.86 -16.53
N PHE A 98 -6.39 11.97 -16.52
CA PHE A 98 -6.69 11.08 -17.64
C PHE A 98 -7.32 11.80 -18.84
N ALA A 99 -7.94 12.95 -18.64
CA ALA A 99 -8.56 13.70 -19.73
C ALA A 99 -7.52 14.50 -20.55
N THR A 100 -6.47 15.01 -19.89
CA THR A 100 -5.42 15.80 -20.55
C THR A 100 -4.14 15.01 -20.81
N HIS A 101 -4.00 13.82 -20.19
CA HIS A 101 -2.80 12.99 -20.21
C HIS A 101 -1.56 13.72 -19.65
N GLU A 102 -1.75 14.58 -18.67
CA GLU A 102 -0.69 15.39 -18.09
C GLU A 102 -0.48 15.08 -16.61
N TRP A 103 0.77 15.10 -16.18
CA TRP A 103 1.12 15.18 -14.75
C TRP A 103 1.14 16.63 -14.32
N SER A 104 0.58 16.92 -13.16
CA SER A 104 0.70 18.23 -12.53
C SER A 104 2.16 18.55 -12.21
N ILE A 105 2.48 19.83 -12.06
CA ILE A 105 3.75 20.26 -11.48
C ILE A 105 3.84 19.66 -10.06
N PRO A 106 4.93 18.96 -9.71
CA PRO A 106 5.07 18.40 -8.38
C PRO A 106 4.99 19.48 -7.30
N SER A 107 4.07 19.31 -6.36
CA SER A 107 3.99 20.14 -5.17
C SER A 107 4.80 19.52 -4.03
N THR A 108 5.41 20.37 -3.21
CA THR A 108 6.07 19.92 -1.98
C THR A 108 5.07 19.69 -0.88
N TRP A 109 5.33 18.73 -0.02
CA TRP A 109 4.53 18.46 1.16
C TRP A 109 5.45 18.11 2.34
N GLU A 110 5.05 18.46 3.54
CA GLU A 110 5.83 18.13 4.74
C GLU A 110 5.30 16.83 5.35
N VAL A 111 6.08 15.77 5.29
CA VAL A 111 5.80 14.49 5.94
C VAL A 111 7.12 13.86 6.37
N ASP A 112 7.12 13.17 7.49
CA ASP A 112 8.28 12.39 7.91
C ASP A 112 8.57 11.24 6.95
N SER A 113 9.85 10.96 6.74
CA SER A 113 10.29 9.83 5.92
C SER A 113 9.70 8.51 6.46
N ARG A 114 8.98 7.78 5.59
CA ARG A 114 8.27 6.53 5.92
C ARG A 114 8.43 5.52 4.80
N GLN A 115 9.50 4.74 4.83
CA GLN A 115 9.67 3.63 3.88
C GLN A 115 8.71 2.50 4.21
N HIS A 116 8.21 1.80 3.20
CA HIS A 116 7.32 0.65 3.34
C HIS A 116 6.10 0.90 4.27
N HIS A 117 5.58 2.13 4.24
CA HIS A 117 4.32 2.46 4.89
C HIS A 117 3.13 1.86 4.13
N ASN A 118 2.04 1.65 4.84
CA ASN A 118 0.75 1.34 4.22
C ASN A 118 0.07 2.62 3.74
N ARG A 119 -0.77 2.51 2.72
CA ARG A 119 -1.48 3.64 2.14
C ARG A 119 -2.85 3.27 1.62
N MET A 120 -3.77 4.21 1.71
CA MET A 120 -5.09 4.12 1.10
C MET A 120 -5.62 5.52 0.76
N ILE A 121 -6.61 5.57 -0.13
CA ILE A 121 -7.48 6.74 -0.27
C ILE A 121 -8.78 6.43 0.50
N ASP A 122 -9.15 7.31 1.40
CA ASP A 122 -10.45 7.23 2.06
C ASP A 122 -11.56 7.49 1.04
N PRO A 123 -12.47 6.54 0.81
CA PRO A 123 -13.49 6.67 -0.24
C PRO A 123 -14.52 7.78 0.05
N GLU A 124 -14.69 8.21 1.28
CA GLU A 124 -15.66 9.27 1.63
C GLU A 124 -15.06 10.67 1.59
N THR A 125 -13.83 10.83 2.10
CA THR A 125 -13.20 12.15 2.20
C THR A 125 -12.23 12.44 1.06
N ASN A 126 -11.85 11.42 0.29
CA ASN A 126 -10.78 11.48 -0.71
C ASN A 126 -9.43 11.92 -0.12
N HIS A 127 -9.18 11.64 1.15
CA HIS A 127 -7.91 11.90 1.78
C HIS A 127 -6.95 10.71 1.56
N LEU A 128 -5.68 11.02 1.33
CA LEU A 128 -4.61 10.04 1.38
C LEU A 128 -4.28 9.76 2.84
N ILE A 129 -4.42 8.51 3.25
CA ILE A 129 -4.08 8.03 4.59
C ILE A 129 -2.85 7.16 4.50
N LEU A 130 -1.86 7.41 5.36
CA LEU A 130 -0.66 6.60 5.53
C LEU A 130 -0.61 6.03 6.94
N PHE A 131 -0.16 4.78 7.05
CA PHE A 131 0.09 4.12 8.33
C PHE A 131 1.50 3.58 8.42
N GLY A 132 2.12 3.78 9.60
CA GLY A 132 3.37 3.14 9.96
C GLY A 132 4.55 3.58 9.08
N GLY A 133 5.40 2.63 8.77
CA GLY A 133 6.60 2.86 7.98
C GLY A 133 7.86 3.05 8.83
N TYR A 134 9.00 3.03 8.14
CA TYR A 134 10.33 3.16 8.74
C TYR A 134 11.07 4.36 8.18
N GLY A 135 11.67 5.17 9.01
CA GLY A 135 12.52 6.27 8.60
C GLY A 135 13.34 6.84 9.76
N ARG A 136 14.52 7.36 9.47
CA ARG A 136 15.41 7.97 10.46
C ARG A 136 15.66 7.07 11.68
N HIS A 137 15.87 5.76 11.45
CA HIS A 137 16.10 4.73 12.49
C HIS A 137 14.90 4.48 13.44
N THR A 138 13.70 4.90 13.02
CA THR A 138 12.47 4.71 13.79
C THR A 138 11.38 4.01 13.00
N TYR A 139 10.62 3.16 13.68
CA TYR A 139 9.35 2.63 13.21
C TYR A 139 8.22 3.55 13.66
N ASN A 140 7.24 3.77 12.81
CA ASN A 140 6.08 4.60 13.12
C ASN A 140 4.85 3.76 13.44
N ALA A 141 3.95 4.29 14.27
CA ALA A 141 2.62 3.72 14.54
C ALA A 141 1.49 4.69 14.17
N ASP A 142 1.84 5.88 13.71
CA ASP A 142 0.88 6.91 13.44
C ASP A 142 0.10 6.62 12.17
N PHE A 143 -1.15 7.04 12.19
CA PHE A 143 -1.91 7.34 11.00
C PHE A 143 -1.81 8.82 10.71
N VAL A 144 -1.46 9.15 9.49
CA VAL A 144 -1.46 10.52 9.01
C VAL A 144 -2.36 10.61 7.79
N GLU A 145 -3.14 11.66 7.70
CA GLU A 145 -4.01 11.93 6.57
C GLU A 145 -3.73 13.28 5.94
N LYS A 146 -4.01 13.38 4.66
CA LYS A 146 -3.90 14.62 3.90
C LYS A 146 -4.97 14.67 2.84
N GLY A 147 -5.71 15.77 2.79
CA GLY A 147 -6.53 16.11 1.63
C GLY A 147 -5.65 16.27 0.37
N LEU A 148 -6.23 15.97 -0.77
CA LEU A 148 -5.51 15.99 -2.03
C LEU A 148 -5.61 17.32 -2.79
N ASN A 149 -6.19 18.36 -2.18
CA ASN A 149 -6.21 19.69 -2.75
C ASN A 149 -4.92 20.45 -2.44
N ASP A 150 -4.61 21.45 -3.27
CA ASP A 150 -3.47 22.33 -3.03
C ASP A 150 -3.67 23.10 -1.73
N GLY A 151 -2.63 23.12 -0.89
CA GLY A 151 -2.65 23.78 0.41
C GLY A 151 -3.11 22.92 1.59
N ASP A 152 -3.69 21.73 1.34
CA ASP A 152 -4.04 20.83 2.43
C ASP A 152 -2.78 20.37 3.18
N GLN A 153 -2.89 20.32 4.51
CA GLN A 153 -1.79 19.95 5.39
C GLN A 153 -1.99 18.51 5.91
N TRP A 154 -0.88 17.86 6.28
CA TRP A 154 -0.93 16.60 6.99
C TRP A 154 -1.54 16.78 8.38
N GLN A 155 -2.39 15.83 8.75
CA GLN A 155 -2.98 15.74 10.08
C GLN A 155 -2.68 14.35 10.64
N ILE A 156 -2.40 14.30 11.94
CA ILE A 156 -2.27 13.02 12.64
C ILE A 156 -3.68 12.58 13.04
N ILE A 157 -4.07 11.38 12.59
CA ILE A 157 -5.24 10.69 13.13
C ILE A 157 -4.79 10.05 14.43
N SER A 158 -5.10 10.70 15.54
CA SER A 158 -4.81 10.15 16.88
C SER A 158 -5.70 8.94 17.12
N LEU A 159 -5.13 7.76 17.01
CA LEU A 159 -5.71 6.53 17.52
C LEU A 159 -5.10 6.27 18.88
N ASP A 160 -5.89 5.75 19.81
CA ASP A 160 -5.30 5.20 21.03
C ASP A 160 -4.21 4.21 20.61
N SER A 161 -3.03 4.29 21.23
CA SER A 161 -1.80 3.58 20.82
C SER A 161 -1.93 2.05 20.93
N CYS A 162 -2.86 1.50 20.14
CA CYS A 162 -3.17 0.07 20.17
C CYS A 162 -2.21 -0.75 19.31
N ILE A 163 -1.62 -0.15 18.27
CA ILE A 163 -0.72 -0.86 17.35
C ILE A 163 0.73 -0.47 17.63
N THR A 164 1.57 -1.46 17.81
CA THR A 164 3.01 -1.27 17.97
C THR A 164 3.63 -0.66 16.71
N PRO A 165 4.60 0.28 16.84
CA PRO A 165 5.32 0.87 15.73
C PRO A 165 5.93 -0.17 14.80
N ARG A 166 5.67 -0.06 13.49
CA ARG A 166 6.04 -1.09 12.51
C ARG A 166 6.06 -0.59 11.06
N TYR A 167 6.71 -1.36 10.20
CA TYR A 167 6.63 -1.26 8.74
C TYR A 167 6.40 -2.65 8.14
N LEU A 168 6.23 -2.77 6.84
CA LEU A 168 6.00 -4.05 6.14
C LEU A 168 4.78 -4.82 6.69
N SER A 169 3.76 -4.12 7.19
CA SER A 169 2.46 -4.69 7.50
C SER A 169 1.58 -4.75 6.25
N ALA A 170 0.59 -5.63 6.25
CA ALA A 170 -0.47 -5.62 5.25
C ALA A 170 -1.64 -4.75 5.72
N MET A 171 -2.24 -3.97 4.82
CA MET A 171 -3.40 -3.15 5.10
C MET A 171 -4.42 -3.27 3.98
N GLY A 172 -5.69 -3.34 4.35
CA GLY A 172 -6.83 -3.39 3.43
C GLY A 172 -8.06 -2.69 4.00
N ILE A 173 -8.97 -2.28 3.11
CA ILE A 173 -10.25 -1.68 3.44
C ILE A 173 -11.25 -2.81 3.62
N GLU A 174 -11.86 -2.92 4.80
CA GLU A 174 -12.92 -3.89 5.11
C GLU A 174 -14.29 -3.35 4.67
N ASP A 175 -14.57 -2.11 5.02
CA ASP A 175 -15.74 -1.37 4.60
C ASP A 175 -15.45 0.16 4.59
N LYS A 176 -16.49 0.98 4.46
CA LYS A 176 -16.34 2.45 4.42
C LYS A 176 -15.77 3.08 5.70
N ASP A 177 -15.89 2.40 6.83
CA ASP A 177 -15.49 2.90 8.15
C ASP A 177 -14.30 2.11 8.72
N HIS A 178 -14.09 0.87 8.28
CA HIS A 178 -13.12 -0.04 8.86
C HIS A 178 -11.99 -0.41 7.90
N ILE A 179 -10.79 -0.42 8.46
CA ILE A 179 -9.60 -0.97 7.83
C ILE A 179 -9.00 -2.07 8.71
N LEU A 180 -8.37 -3.03 8.06
CA LEU A 180 -7.63 -4.09 8.74
C LEU A 180 -6.13 -3.88 8.52
N ILE A 181 -5.36 -4.10 9.58
CA ILE A 181 -3.88 -4.08 9.55
C ILE A 181 -3.37 -5.37 10.14
N MET A 182 -2.51 -6.05 9.38
CA MET A 182 -1.96 -7.33 9.76
C MET A 182 -0.44 -7.34 9.76
N GLY A 183 0.12 -7.83 10.84
CA GLY A 183 1.53 -8.16 10.98
C GLY A 183 2.49 -7.00 10.76
N GLY A 184 3.69 -7.32 10.29
CA GLY A 184 4.76 -6.38 10.01
C GLY A 184 5.98 -6.61 10.90
N TYR A 185 6.96 -5.72 10.80
CA TYR A 185 8.20 -5.76 11.57
C TYR A 185 8.45 -4.42 12.27
N GLY A 186 8.85 -4.45 13.52
CA GLY A 186 9.08 -3.23 14.30
C GLY A 186 9.44 -3.50 15.75
N SER A 187 9.43 -2.47 16.58
CA SER A 187 9.73 -2.56 18.00
C SER A 187 8.69 -1.81 18.84
N ARG A 188 8.57 -2.20 20.12
CA ARG A 188 7.61 -1.57 21.05
C ARG A 188 7.90 -0.09 21.29
N SER A 189 9.16 0.29 21.31
CA SER A 189 9.60 1.68 21.51
C SER A 189 9.61 2.50 20.24
N GLY A 190 9.46 1.85 19.07
CA GLY A 190 9.67 2.46 17.76
C GLY A 190 11.13 2.58 17.35
N LYS A 191 12.09 2.31 18.21
CA LYS A 191 13.52 2.44 17.90
C LYS A 191 14.07 1.16 17.27
N GLN A 192 14.90 1.30 16.26
CA GLN A 192 15.47 0.18 15.52
C GLN A 192 16.37 -0.71 16.38
N GLU A 193 17.11 -0.11 17.32
CA GLU A 193 18.04 -0.81 18.19
C GLU A 193 17.39 -1.54 19.37
N GLU A 194 16.09 -1.34 19.62
CA GLU A 194 15.39 -1.87 20.79
C GLU A 194 14.53 -3.10 20.43
N SER A 195 15.20 -4.23 20.25
CA SER A 195 14.57 -5.56 20.09
C SER A 195 13.45 -5.61 19.04
N PRO A 196 13.72 -5.27 17.77
CA PRO A 196 12.72 -5.37 16.73
C PRO A 196 12.36 -6.84 16.46
N GLN A 197 11.09 -7.06 16.10
CA GLN A 197 10.57 -8.40 15.84
C GLN A 197 9.46 -8.39 14.79
N ASN A 198 9.16 -9.58 14.25
CA ASN A 198 7.95 -9.76 13.43
C ASN A 198 6.71 -9.81 14.34
N TYR A 199 5.66 -9.17 13.88
CA TYR A 199 4.32 -9.23 14.49
C TYR A 199 3.42 -10.10 13.63
N TYR A 200 2.60 -10.93 14.29
CA TYR A 200 1.62 -11.81 13.67
C TYR A 200 0.27 -11.58 14.37
N ASP A 201 -0.25 -10.38 14.17
CA ASP A 201 -1.47 -9.88 14.78
C ASP A 201 -2.36 -9.22 13.73
N LEU A 202 -3.65 -9.20 13.98
CA LEU A 202 -4.65 -8.49 13.16
C LEU A 202 -5.33 -7.46 14.04
N TYR A 203 -5.40 -6.25 13.54
CA TYR A 203 -6.14 -5.14 14.13
C TYR A 203 -7.23 -4.68 13.20
N ARG A 204 -8.38 -4.32 13.78
CA ARG A 204 -9.46 -3.60 13.11
C ARG A 204 -9.49 -2.19 13.64
N LEU A 205 -9.48 -1.23 12.73
CA LEU A 205 -9.55 0.19 13.03
C LEU A 205 -10.81 0.77 12.44
N ASN A 206 -11.53 1.56 13.22
CA ASN A 206 -12.56 2.44 12.70
C ASN A 206 -11.94 3.83 12.49
N ILE A 207 -11.89 4.27 11.23
CA ILE A 207 -11.26 5.55 10.86
C ILE A 207 -12.17 6.76 11.14
N ARG A 208 -13.46 6.53 11.42
CA ARG A 208 -14.42 7.60 11.72
C ARG A 208 -14.44 7.94 13.21
N ASP A 209 -14.61 6.95 14.07
CA ASP A 209 -14.61 7.13 15.52
C ASP A 209 -13.21 7.06 16.15
N LYS A 210 -12.21 6.76 15.31
CA LYS A 210 -10.78 6.66 15.70
C LYS A 210 -10.52 5.59 16.76
N SER A 211 -11.31 4.53 16.74
CA SER A 211 -11.13 3.38 17.63
C SER A 211 -10.29 2.28 16.97
N CYS A 212 -9.63 1.49 17.80
CA CYS A 212 -8.77 0.41 17.36
C CYS A 212 -8.92 -0.78 18.30
N SER A 213 -9.05 -1.98 17.75
CA SER A 213 -9.13 -3.21 18.51
C SER A 213 -8.28 -4.30 17.88
N LYS A 214 -7.65 -5.11 18.72
CA LYS A 214 -6.98 -6.32 18.26
C LYS A 214 -8.01 -7.41 18.03
N VAL A 215 -8.03 -7.95 16.81
CA VAL A 215 -8.91 -9.08 16.46
C VAL A 215 -8.30 -10.38 16.95
N TRP A 216 -7.03 -10.65 16.57
CA TRP A 216 -6.29 -11.82 17.03
C TRP A 216 -4.76 -11.61 16.95
N SER A 217 -4.04 -12.54 17.51
CA SER A 217 -2.60 -12.73 17.31
C SER A 217 -2.23 -14.20 17.46
N PHE A 218 -1.21 -14.63 16.74
CA PHE A 218 -0.66 -15.97 16.89
C PHE A 218 0.86 -15.93 17.10
N PHE A 219 1.39 -17.00 17.65
CA PHE A 219 2.82 -17.20 17.75
C PHE A 219 3.30 -18.03 16.57
N ASN A 220 4.31 -17.55 15.84
CA ASN A 220 4.89 -18.27 14.73
C ASN A 220 6.17 -18.99 15.17
N GLU A 221 6.12 -20.31 15.23
CA GLU A 221 7.27 -21.17 15.55
C GLU A 221 8.11 -21.52 14.31
N GLY A 222 7.61 -21.18 13.12
CA GLY A 222 8.28 -21.47 11.84
C GLY A 222 9.23 -20.38 11.36
N GLU A 223 9.52 -20.40 10.07
CA GLU A 223 10.31 -19.36 9.45
C GLU A 223 9.60 -17.99 9.55
N HIS A 224 10.36 -16.95 9.91
CA HIS A 224 9.82 -15.61 9.99
C HIS A 224 9.45 -15.07 8.60
N PHE A 225 8.32 -14.41 8.52
CA PHE A 225 7.85 -13.76 7.32
C PHE A 225 7.28 -12.36 7.60
N THR A 226 7.20 -11.58 6.56
CA THR A 226 6.59 -10.25 6.56
C THR A 226 5.70 -10.07 5.35
N PHE A 227 5.07 -8.92 5.22
CA PHE A 227 3.99 -8.68 4.26
C PHE A 227 4.40 -7.65 3.19
N SER A 228 3.77 -7.73 2.04
CA SER A 228 4.00 -6.80 0.91
C SER A 228 3.04 -5.61 0.92
N ASN A 229 2.83 -4.97 2.05
CA ASN A 229 2.10 -3.70 2.26
C ASN A 229 0.60 -3.68 1.92
N SER A 230 0.05 -4.67 1.25
CA SER A 230 -1.36 -4.69 0.88
C SER A 230 -2.00 -6.04 1.16
N MET A 231 -3.31 -6.03 1.43
CA MET A 231 -4.14 -7.21 1.49
C MET A 231 -5.47 -6.98 0.76
N ILE A 232 -6.09 -8.07 0.36
CA ILE A 232 -7.44 -8.11 -0.17
C ILE A 232 -8.33 -8.74 0.89
N ILE A 233 -9.47 -8.14 1.14
CA ILE A 233 -10.45 -8.58 2.13
C ILE A 233 -11.68 -9.10 1.40
N ASP A 234 -12.02 -10.35 1.64
CA ASP A 234 -13.26 -10.98 1.19
C ASP A 234 -14.21 -11.08 2.39
N THR A 235 -15.09 -10.09 2.52
CA THR A 235 -16.07 -10.01 3.61
C THR A 235 -17.17 -11.04 3.48
N VAL A 236 -17.37 -11.65 2.31
CA VAL A 236 -18.36 -12.71 2.11
C VAL A 236 -17.81 -14.04 2.61
N ALA A 237 -16.56 -14.33 2.34
CA ALA A 237 -15.88 -15.53 2.79
C ALA A 237 -15.26 -15.41 4.19
N ASP A 238 -15.33 -14.25 4.83
CA ASP A 238 -14.66 -13.90 6.10
C ASP A 238 -13.15 -14.18 6.07
N LYS A 239 -12.52 -13.85 4.94
CA LYS A 239 -11.09 -14.11 4.68
C LYS A 239 -10.35 -12.87 4.23
N LEU A 240 -9.08 -12.83 4.56
CA LEU A 240 -8.14 -11.89 3.98
C LEU A 240 -7.02 -12.64 3.26
N TYR A 241 -6.49 -12.02 2.22
CA TYR A 241 -5.40 -12.55 1.40
C TYR A 241 -4.26 -11.56 1.38
N ALA A 242 -3.07 -12.01 1.69
CA ALA A 242 -1.88 -11.18 1.67
C ALA A 242 -0.70 -11.91 1.02
N LEU A 243 0.15 -11.14 0.35
CA LEU A 243 1.43 -11.62 -0.13
C LEU A 243 2.45 -11.53 0.98
N VAL A 244 3.13 -12.64 1.26
CA VAL A 244 4.15 -12.75 2.30
C VAL A 244 5.48 -13.23 1.72
N TYR A 245 6.57 -12.83 2.35
CA TYR A 245 7.92 -13.28 2.00
C TYR A 245 8.79 -13.36 3.26
N ASN A 246 9.85 -14.19 3.16
CA ASN A 246 10.79 -14.35 4.26
C ASN A 246 11.68 -13.10 4.38
N ASN A 247 11.83 -12.54 5.57
CA ASN A 247 12.61 -11.33 5.83
C ASN A 247 14.09 -11.48 5.44
N ASP A 248 14.66 -12.64 5.71
CA ASP A 248 16.08 -12.91 5.50
C ASP A 248 16.38 -13.37 4.08
N ARG A 249 15.34 -13.69 3.32
CA ARG A 249 15.42 -14.24 1.97
C ARG A 249 14.44 -13.57 1.00
N PHE A 250 14.36 -12.24 1.06
CA PHE A 250 13.42 -11.45 0.24
C PHE A 250 13.59 -11.62 -1.28
N HIS A 251 14.67 -12.25 -1.74
CA HIS A 251 14.89 -12.63 -3.15
C HIS A 251 14.27 -13.96 -3.55
N THR A 252 13.68 -14.69 -2.62
CA THR A 252 13.14 -16.03 -2.90
C THR A 252 11.66 -15.96 -3.31
N ASN A 253 10.81 -16.68 -2.66
CA ASN A 253 9.42 -16.82 -3.07
C ASN A 253 8.52 -15.79 -2.38
N LEU A 254 7.67 -15.18 -3.18
CA LEU A 254 6.51 -14.45 -2.72
C LEU A 254 5.34 -15.44 -2.65
N ASN A 255 4.74 -15.62 -1.48
CA ASN A 255 3.64 -16.55 -1.27
C ASN A 255 2.34 -15.79 -1.05
N LEU A 256 1.26 -16.23 -1.69
CA LEU A 256 -0.08 -15.78 -1.36
C LEU A 256 -0.60 -16.62 -0.19
N CYS A 257 -0.96 -15.96 0.89
CA CYS A 257 -1.54 -16.59 2.08
C CYS A 257 -2.95 -16.09 2.31
N SER A 258 -3.82 -16.98 2.79
CA SER A 258 -5.13 -16.60 3.30
C SER A 258 -5.20 -16.78 4.81
N PHE A 259 -5.97 -15.91 5.46
CA PHE A 259 -6.19 -15.90 6.90
C PHE A 259 -7.67 -15.67 7.15
N ASP A 260 -8.21 -16.30 8.19
CA ASP A 260 -9.58 -16.01 8.62
C ASP A 260 -9.62 -14.69 9.39
N ILE A 261 -10.63 -13.86 9.13
CA ILE A 261 -10.79 -12.57 9.83
C ILE A 261 -11.26 -12.84 11.25
N CYS A 262 -12.29 -13.70 11.40
CA CYS A 262 -12.77 -14.14 12.70
C CYS A 262 -12.14 -15.49 13.05
N THR A 263 -11.40 -15.57 14.15
CA THR A 263 -11.02 -16.86 14.73
C THR A 263 -12.25 -17.42 15.45
N SER A 264 -12.72 -18.56 15.01
CA SER A 264 -13.74 -19.35 15.74
C SER A 264 -13.22 -19.89 17.06
#